data_40e408fd6ea6045b8f6b89e62bf3aaf7
#
_entry.id   40e408fd6ea6045b8f6b89e62bf3aaf7
#
_cell.length_a   1.000
_cell.length_b   1.000
_cell.length_c   1.000
_cell.angle_alpha   90.00
_cell.angle_beta   90.00
_cell.angle_gamma   90.00
#
_symmetry.space_group_name_H-M   'P 1'
#
loop_
_entity.id
_entity.type
_entity.pdbx_description
1 polymer ?
#
loop_
_entity_poly.entity_id
_entity_poly.type
_entity_poly.pdbx_seq_one_letter_code
_entity_poly.pdbx_strand_id
1 'polypeptide(L)'
;VIGSPVGAYFVSGVKPLRLLVERKQARTAPGGTGEAKCGGNYAASLHSQIEAKARGCNEVLFVDAVEHRWIEELGGMNFMAVSRDGQLVTPELTGTILRGVTRKSILEVAPDLGLEPVERKIGIDELLDGVRSGEFPEVFACGTAAVVTPIGSFLDGDTEVKVCEPTGKTTMEI
;
A
#
# COMPACT_ATOMS: atom_id res chain seq x y z
N VAL A 1 28.60 -7.11 11.15
CA VAL A 1 27.37 -6.30 11.35
C VAL A 1 27.75 -4.85 11.00
N ILE A 2 26.95 -4.23 10.15
CA ILE A 2 27.14 -2.83 9.75
C ILE A 2 25.94 -2.05 10.30
N GLY A 3 26.17 -0.96 11.04
CA GLY A 3 25.16 -0.02 11.49
C GLY A 3 25.30 1.28 10.72
N SER A 4 24.20 1.84 10.26
CA SER A 4 24.15 3.16 9.64
C SER A 4 23.10 4.00 10.35
N PRO A 5 23.45 5.19 10.88
CA PRO A 5 22.46 6.09 11.42
C PRO A 5 21.59 6.64 10.30
N VAL A 6 20.28 6.62 10.51
CA VAL A 6 19.29 7.15 9.57
C VAL A 6 18.37 8.14 10.28
N GLY A 7 17.91 9.16 9.55
CA GLY A 7 16.88 10.07 10.01
C GLY A 7 15.48 9.47 9.94
N ALA A 8 14.46 10.27 10.27
CA ALA A 8 13.07 9.88 10.13
C ALA A 8 12.76 9.56 8.64
N TYR A 9 11.97 8.51 8.40
CA TYR A 9 11.56 8.11 7.04
C TYR A 9 10.80 9.25 6.34
N PHE A 10 9.93 9.94 7.07
CA PHE A 10 9.26 11.17 6.62
C PHE A 10 9.84 12.39 7.35
N VAL A 11 10.72 13.12 6.70
CA VAL A 11 11.42 14.29 7.28
C VAL A 11 10.44 15.41 7.68
N SER A 12 9.31 15.55 6.98
CA SER A 12 8.28 16.58 7.22
C SER A 12 7.09 16.09 8.04
N GLY A 13 7.23 14.97 8.77
CA GLY A 13 6.16 14.31 9.50
C GLY A 13 5.29 13.42 8.60
N VAL A 14 4.36 12.68 9.21
CA VAL A 14 3.43 11.80 8.49
C VAL A 14 2.39 12.66 7.78
N LYS A 15 2.42 12.64 6.44
CA LYS A 15 1.40 13.28 5.59
C LYS A 15 0.78 12.20 4.70
N PRO A 16 -0.52 12.34 4.36
CA PRO A 16 -1.15 11.41 3.45
C PRO A 16 -0.40 11.31 2.12
N LEU A 17 -0.11 10.08 1.69
CA LEU A 17 0.61 9.81 0.46
C LEU A 17 -0.28 10.04 -0.77
N ARG A 18 0.31 10.53 -1.84
CA ARG A 18 -0.25 10.50 -3.19
C ARG A 18 0.44 9.38 -3.96
N LEU A 19 -0.31 8.38 -4.39
CA LEU A 19 0.21 7.18 -5.05
C LEU A 19 0.00 7.22 -6.56
N LEU A 20 1.01 6.84 -7.34
CA LEU A 20 0.84 6.47 -8.74
C LEU A 20 0.33 5.02 -8.80
N VAL A 21 -0.75 4.75 -9.52
CA VAL A 21 -1.20 3.40 -9.84
C VAL A 21 -0.40 2.89 -11.04
N GLU A 22 0.38 1.84 -10.83
CA GLU A 22 1.23 1.25 -11.88
C GLU A 22 0.53 0.03 -12.49
N ARG A 23 0.03 0.19 -13.72
CA ARG A 23 -0.71 -0.85 -14.43
C ARG A 23 0.10 -1.57 -15.50
N LYS A 24 1.35 -1.16 -15.76
CA LYS A 24 2.15 -1.71 -16.86
C LYS A 24 3.35 -2.51 -16.38
N GLN A 25 4.02 -1.98 -15.36
CA GLN A 25 5.21 -2.61 -14.81
C GLN A 25 4.88 -3.32 -13.51
N ALA A 26 5.48 -4.48 -13.31
CA ALA A 26 5.32 -5.24 -12.09
C ALA A 26 6.54 -5.08 -11.20
N ARG A 27 6.30 -5.03 -9.88
CA ARG A 27 7.37 -5.04 -8.88
C ARG A 27 8.02 -6.44 -8.79
N THR A 28 7.19 -7.47 -8.89
CA THR A 28 7.56 -8.88 -8.80
C THR A 28 6.64 -9.71 -9.68
N ALA A 29 6.93 -11.02 -9.81
CA ALA A 29 6.09 -11.94 -10.56
C ALA A 29 5.96 -13.29 -9.82
N PRO A 30 4.93 -14.09 -10.10
CA PRO A 30 4.80 -15.44 -9.57
C PRO A 30 6.06 -16.29 -9.83
N GLY A 31 6.52 -17.01 -8.80
CA GLY A 31 7.77 -17.77 -8.85
C GLY A 31 9.05 -16.93 -8.72
N GLY A 32 8.91 -15.62 -8.54
CA GLY A 32 10.01 -14.69 -8.28
C GLY A 32 10.35 -14.53 -6.79
N THR A 33 10.91 -13.39 -6.46
CA THR A 33 11.46 -13.08 -5.12
C THR A 33 10.56 -12.16 -4.28
N GLY A 34 9.26 -12.04 -4.62
CA GLY A 34 8.34 -11.08 -4.00
C GLY A 34 8.24 -11.19 -2.48
N GLU A 35 8.22 -12.40 -1.95
CA GLU A 35 8.19 -12.66 -0.51
C GLU A 35 9.52 -12.39 0.21
N ALA A 36 10.61 -12.20 -0.53
CA ALA A 36 11.94 -12.01 0.04
C ALA A 36 12.31 -10.53 0.14
N LYS A 37 13.01 -10.16 1.20
CA LYS A 37 13.61 -8.82 1.37
C LYS A 37 14.89 -8.72 0.53
N CYS A 38 14.78 -8.75 -0.80
CA CYS A 38 15.92 -8.76 -1.70
C CYS A 38 16.00 -7.51 -2.59
N GLY A 39 17.23 -7.11 -2.95
CA GLY A 39 17.48 -5.89 -3.72
C GLY A 39 16.84 -5.87 -5.11
N GLY A 40 16.60 -7.05 -5.72
CA GLY A 40 15.97 -7.16 -7.03
C GLY A 40 14.55 -6.61 -7.06
N ASN A 41 13.75 -6.82 -6.02
CA ASN A 41 12.39 -6.28 -5.91
C ASN A 41 12.39 -4.74 -5.89
N TYR A 42 13.36 -4.15 -5.19
CA TYR A 42 13.49 -2.70 -5.11
C TYR A 42 14.05 -2.13 -6.40
N ALA A 43 14.99 -2.80 -7.05
CA ALA A 43 15.52 -2.39 -8.35
C ALA A 43 14.42 -2.37 -9.43
N ALA A 44 13.55 -3.38 -9.46
CA ALA A 44 12.42 -3.45 -10.40
C ALA A 44 11.45 -2.27 -10.24
N SER A 45 11.27 -1.77 -9.03
CA SER A 45 10.36 -0.65 -8.75
C SER A 45 10.95 0.74 -9.05
N LEU A 46 12.25 0.88 -9.27
CA LEU A 46 12.92 2.18 -9.42
C LEU A 46 12.39 3.01 -10.59
N HIS A 47 12.11 2.38 -11.72
CA HIS A 47 11.60 3.11 -12.89
C HIS A 47 10.26 3.76 -12.60
N SER A 48 9.31 2.99 -12.09
CA SER A 48 7.97 3.49 -11.74
C SER A 48 8.04 4.53 -10.60
N GLN A 49 8.99 4.41 -9.67
CA GLN A 49 9.19 5.42 -8.62
C GLN A 49 9.71 6.74 -9.18
N ILE A 50 10.60 6.72 -10.19
CA ILE A 50 11.07 7.93 -10.86
C ILE A 50 9.91 8.61 -11.58
N GLU A 51 9.09 7.86 -12.30
CA GLU A 51 7.89 8.37 -12.96
C GLU A 51 6.89 8.96 -11.95
N ALA A 52 6.61 8.25 -10.88
CA ALA A 52 5.73 8.73 -9.80
C ALA A 52 6.21 10.07 -9.25
N LYS A 53 7.51 10.19 -8.97
CA LYS A 53 8.10 11.44 -8.47
C LYS A 53 7.99 12.58 -9.49
N ALA A 54 8.23 12.31 -10.78
CA ALA A 54 8.08 13.29 -11.84
C ALA A 54 6.62 13.81 -11.98
N ARG A 55 5.65 12.97 -11.61
CA ARG A 55 4.21 13.30 -11.59
C ARG A 55 3.70 13.82 -10.23
N GLY A 56 4.62 14.12 -9.29
CA GLY A 56 4.29 14.66 -7.97
C GLY A 56 3.66 13.62 -7.03
N CYS A 57 3.82 12.33 -7.30
CA CYS A 57 3.43 11.25 -6.39
C CYS A 57 4.58 10.91 -5.43
N ASN A 58 4.21 10.41 -4.24
CA ASN A 58 5.17 10.05 -3.20
C ASN A 58 5.66 8.63 -3.34
N GLU A 59 4.81 7.74 -3.87
CA GLU A 59 5.06 6.30 -3.95
C GLU A 59 4.22 5.68 -5.07
N VAL A 60 4.45 4.40 -5.35
CA VAL A 60 3.78 3.62 -6.39
C VAL A 60 2.97 2.50 -5.75
N LEU A 61 1.71 2.32 -6.18
CA LEU A 61 0.91 1.14 -5.90
C LEU A 61 1.01 0.19 -7.10
N PHE A 62 1.54 -1.00 -6.88
CA PHE A 62 1.70 -2.01 -7.91
C PHE A 62 0.53 -2.98 -7.95
N VAL A 63 0.19 -3.40 -9.16
CA VAL A 63 -0.71 -4.52 -9.41
C VAL A 63 0.07 -5.75 -9.87
N ASP A 64 -0.59 -6.91 -9.89
CA ASP A 64 0.00 -8.18 -10.26
C ASP A 64 0.56 -8.20 -11.70
N ALA A 65 1.59 -9.01 -11.92
CA ALA A 65 2.31 -9.10 -13.18
C ALA A 65 1.58 -9.86 -14.29
N VAL A 66 0.47 -10.54 -14.00
CA VAL A 66 -0.19 -11.46 -14.94
C VAL A 66 -1.46 -10.83 -15.53
N GLU A 67 -2.34 -10.36 -14.67
CA GLU A 67 -3.63 -9.79 -15.06
C GLU A 67 -3.63 -8.25 -15.04
N HIS A 68 -2.61 -7.63 -14.40
CA HIS A 68 -2.51 -6.19 -14.16
C HIS A 68 -3.76 -5.59 -13.50
N ARG A 69 -4.36 -6.35 -12.62
CA ARG A 69 -5.65 -6.08 -12.02
C ARG A 69 -5.65 -6.11 -10.50
N TRP A 70 -4.92 -7.06 -9.91
CA TRP A 70 -4.97 -7.31 -8.48
C TRP A 70 -3.91 -6.50 -7.75
N ILE A 71 -4.33 -5.75 -6.75
CA ILE A 71 -3.40 -4.98 -5.92
C ILE A 71 -2.45 -5.94 -5.21
N GLU A 72 -1.18 -5.59 -5.24
CA GLU A 72 -0.13 -6.27 -4.46
C GLU A 72 0.32 -5.40 -3.29
N GLU A 73 1.34 -4.61 -3.48
CA GLU A 73 1.86 -3.72 -2.43
C GLU A 73 2.50 -2.46 -3.04
N LEU A 74 2.91 -1.52 -2.22
CA LEU A 74 3.70 -0.38 -2.64
C LEU A 74 5.17 -0.80 -2.88
N GLY A 75 5.99 0.09 -3.38
CA GLY A 75 7.41 -0.20 -3.62
C GLY A 75 8.15 -0.82 -2.41
N GLY A 76 7.82 -0.43 -1.20
CA GLY A 76 8.44 -0.91 0.03
C GLY A 76 7.51 -1.07 1.24
N MET A 77 6.19 -1.05 1.05
CA MET A 77 5.18 -1.08 2.12
C MET A 77 4.00 -1.95 1.71
N ASN A 78 3.39 -2.65 2.68
CA ASN A 78 2.14 -3.37 2.46
C ASN A 78 0.96 -2.38 2.39
N PHE A 79 -0.11 -2.79 1.69
CA PHE A 79 -1.32 -2.02 1.46
C PHE A 79 -2.46 -2.50 2.36
N MET A 80 -3.25 -1.56 2.90
CA MET A 80 -4.47 -1.84 3.67
C MET A 80 -5.56 -0.81 3.37
N ALA A 81 -6.82 -1.25 3.46
CA ALA A 81 -7.99 -0.41 3.33
C ALA A 81 -8.99 -0.74 4.43
N VAL A 82 -9.63 0.27 4.99
CA VAL A 82 -10.75 0.12 5.94
C VAL A 82 -12.03 0.34 5.17
N SER A 83 -12.95 -0.63 5.23
CA SER A 83 -14.26 -0.50 4.63
C SER A 83 -15.25 0.16 5.58
N ARG A 84 -16.34 0.68 5.03
CA ARG A 84 -17.40 1.34 5.82
C ARG A 84 -18.11 0.40 6.80
N ASP A 85 -18.16 -0.88 6.50
CA ASP A 85 -18.77 -1.92 7.33
C ASP A 85 -17.80 -2.51 8.38
N GLY A 86 -16.61 -1.91 8.54
CA GLY A 86 -15.65 -2.25 9.58
C GLY A 86 -14.68 -3.38 9.22
N GLN A 87 -14.49 -3.67 7.94
CA GLN A 87 -13.46 -4.61 7.52
C GLN A 87 -12.10 -3.91 7.35
N LEU A 88 -11.05 -4.55 7.81
CA LEU A 88 -9.67 -4.21 7.47
C LEU A 88 -9.17 -5.14 6.37
N VAL A 89 -9.23 -4.65 5.14
CA VAL A 89 -8.95 -5.44 3.94
C VAL A 89 -7.50 -5.25 3.49
N THR A 90 -6.80 -6.32 3.19
CA THR A 90 -5.43 -6.30 2.65
C THR A 90 -5.28 -7.40 1.60
N PRO A 91 -4.41 -7.22 0.60
CA PRO A 91 -4.12 -8.26 -0.38
C PRO A 91 -3.65 -9.56 0.29
N GLU A 92 -4.19 -10.70 -0.15
CA GLU A 92 -3.73 -12.01 0.28
C GLU A 92 -2.29 -12.28 -0.19
N LEU A 93 -1.56 -13.07 0.59
CA LEU A 93 -0.16 -13.38 0.30
C LEU A 93 -0.07 -14.46 -0.79
N THR A 94 0.26 -14.06 -2.00
CA THR A 94 0.28 -14.91 -3.21
C THR A 94 1.69 -15.38 -3.61
N GLY A 95 2.73 -15.04 -2.83
CA GLY A 95 4.11 -15.30 -3.18
C GLY A 95 4.83 -14.12 -3.85
N THR A 96 4.09 -13.06 -4.17
CA THR A 96 4.62 -11.83 -4.78
C THR A 96 4.68 -10.65 -3.82
N ILE A 97 4.09 -10.80 -2.62
CA ILE A 97 3.96 -9.76 -1.59
C ILE A 97 4.82 -10.12 -0.39
N LEU A 98 5.56 -9.15 0.15
CA LEU A 98 6.35 -9.35 1.36
C LEU A 98 5.43 -9.62 2.56
N ARG A 99 5.71 -10.68 3.30
CA ARG A 99 5.06 -11.01 4.59
C ARG A 99 5.51 -10.05 5.68
N GLY A 100 5.03 -8.80 5.63
CA GLY A 100 5.46 -7.75 6.55
C GLY A 100 5.11 -8.06 8.00
N VAL A 101 6.06 -7.85 8.92
CA VAL A 101 5.82 -8.02 10.37
C VAL A 101 4.77 -7.02 10.83
N THR A 102 4.90 -5.74 10.44
CA THR A 102 3.91 -4.70 10.74
C THR A 102 2.53 -5.06 10.23
N ARG A 103 2.42 -5.57 8.97
CA ARG A 103 1.16 -6.05 8.40
C ARG A 103 0.54 -7.14 9.29
N LYS A 104 1.32 -8.14 9.68
CA LYS A 104 0.86 -9.23 10.55
C LYS A 104 0.37 -8.70 11.89
N SER A 105 1.15 -7.83 12.55
CA SER A 105 0.78 -7.25 13.84
C SER A 105 -0.53 -6.46 13.76
N ILE A 106 -0.73 -5.67 12.69
CA ILE A 106 -1.97 -4.91 12.49
C ILE A 106 -3.17 -5.86 12.36
N LEU A 107 -3.06 -6.95 11.58
CA LEU A 107 -4.12 -7.94 11.43
C LEU A 107 -4.45 -8.64 12.77
N GLU A 108 -3.45 -8.87 13.62
CA GLU A 108 -3.64 -9.49 14.95
C GLU A 108 -4.34 -8.54 15.93
N VAL A 109 -4.09 -7.24 15.88
CA VAL A 109 -4.71 -6.26 16.79
C VAL A 109 -6.03 -5.67 16.25
N ALA A 110 -6.33 -5.84 14.97
CA ALA A 110 -7.53 -5.29 14.33
C ALA A 110 -8.84 -5.64 15.07
N PRO A 111 -9.05 -6.88 15.57
CA PRO A 111 -10.26 -7.21 16.34
C PRO A 111 -10.41 -6.41 17.63
N ASP A 112 -9.32 -6.06 18.30
CA ASP A 112 -9.34 -5.25 19.53
C ASP A 112 -9.82 -3.81 19.26
N LEU A 113 -9.69 -3.36 18.00
CA LEU A 113 -10.18 -2.07 17.49
C LEU A 113 -11.60 -2.18 16.89
N GLY A 114 -12.23 -3.36 16.97
CA GLY A 114 -13.55 -3.61 16.40
C GLY A 114 -13.57 -3.81 14.89
N LEU A 115 -12.42 -4.13 14.28
CA LEU A 115 -12.28 -4.37 12.85
C LEU A 115 -12.23 -5.87 12.55
N GLU A 116 -12.85 -6.27 11.44
CA GLU A 116 -12.74 -7.62 10.89
C GLU A 116 -11.56 -7.69 9.92
N PRO A 117 -10.46 -8.40 10.23
CA PRO A 117 -9.35 -8.55 9.30
C PRO A 117 -9.72 -9.49 8.15
N VAL A 118 -9.56 -9.01 6.90
CA VAL A 118 -9.88 -9.75 5.68
C VAL A 118 -8.68 -9.76 4.74
N GLU A 119 -8.15 -10.94 4.48
CA GLU A 119 -7.10 -11.15 3.48
C GLU A 119 -7.72 -11.71 2.20
N ARG A 120 -7.73 -10.95 1.12
CA ARG A 120 -8.32 -11.36 -0.16
C ARG A 120 -7.68 -10.65 -1.35
N LYS A 121 -7.94 -11.11 -2.55
CA LYS A 121 -7.66 -10.31 -3.74
C LYS A 121 -8.52 -9.05 -3.76
N ILE A 122 -7.91 -7.93 -4.10
CA ILE A 122 -8.57 -6.64 -4.26
C ILE A 122 -8.25 -6.14 -5.67
N GLY A 123 -9.29 -5.91 -6.48
CA GLY A 123 -9.10 -5.31 -7.79
C GLY A 123 -8.76 -3.83 -7.69
N ILE A 124 -7.86 -3.34 -8.54
CA ILE A 124 -7.52 -1.90 -8.53
C ILE A 124 -8.74 -1.03 -8.88
N ASP A 125 -9.59 -1.46 -9.81
CA ASP A 125 -10.80 -0.73 -10.16
C ASP A 125 -11.83 -0.79 -9.03
N GLU A 126 -11.97 -1.94 -8.36
CA GLU A 126 -12.78 -2.09 -7.13
C GLU A 126 -12.35 -1.10 -6.05
N LEU A 127 -11.03 -0.99 -5.80
CA LEU A 127 -10.51 -0.03 -4.83
C LEU A 127 -10.86 1.40 -5.22
N LEU A 128 -10.56 1.80 -6.46
CA LEU A 128 -10.77 3.17 -6.90
C LEU A 128 -12.26 3.58 -6.88
N ASP A 129 -13.15 2.66 -7.25
CA ASP A 129 -14.60 2.87 -7.18
C ASP A 129 -15.09 2.89 -5.72
N GLY A 130 -14.57 2.01 -4.87
CA GLY A 130 -14.85 2.00 -3.45
C GLY A 130 -14.39 3.28 -2.73
N VAL A 131 -13.24 3.84 -3.13
CA VAL A 131 -12.77 5.14 -2.62
C VAL A 131 -13.70 6.28 -3.10
N ARG A 132 -14.10 6.29 -4.36
CA ARG A 132 -15.02 7.32 -4.91
C ARG A 132 -16.40 7.27 -4.25
N SER A 133 -16.93 6.08 -3.99
CA SER A 133 -18.23 5.88 -3.33
C SER A 133 -18.19 6.09 -1.82
N GLY A 134 -17.00 6.11 -1.22
CA GLY A 134 -16.80 6.13 0.23
C GLY A 134 -17.01 4.76 0.89
N GLU A 135 -16.99 3.67 0.13
CA GLU A 135 -16.94 2.30 0.67
C GLU A 135 -15.61 2.04 1.39
N PHE A 136 -14.52 2.57 0.85
CA PHE A 136 -13.21 2.60 1.49
C PHE A 136 -12.86 4.03 1.92
N PRO A 137 -13.37 4.52 3.06
CA PRO A 137 -13.13 5.88 3.52
C PRO A 137 -11.70 6.12 3.95
N GLU A 138 -11.01 5.09 4.45
CA GLU A 138 -9.63 5.14 4.91
C GLU A 138 -8.77 4.10 4.19
N VAL A 139 -7.59 4.52 3.75
CA VAL A 139 -6.61 3.66 3.10
C VAL A 139 -5.23 4.02 3.59
N PHE A 140 -4.38 3.04 3.86
CA PHE A 140 -3.04 3.29 4.36
C PHE A 140 -2.02 2.25 3.91
N ALA A 141 -0.76 2.62 4.00
CA ALA A 141 0.37 1.73 3.82
C ALA A 141 1.01 1.43 5.19
N CYS A 142 1.60 0.24 5.33
CA CYS A 142 2.31 -0.11 6.56
C CYS A 142 3.65 -0.81 6.30
N GLY A 143 4.59 -0.59 7.22
CA GLY A 143 5.91 -1.20 7.16
C GLY A 143 6.79 -0.78 8.32
N THR A 144 7.92 -1.44 8.53
CA THR A 144 8.78 -1.20 9.72
C THR A 144 9.28 0.24 9.81
N ALA A 145 9.65 0.86 8.70
CA ALA A 145 10.19 2.22 8.67
C ALA A 145 9.08 3.29 8.62
N ALA A 146 8.00 3.00 7.89
CA ALA A 146 6.88 3.91 7.69
C ALA A 146 5.81 3.78 8.78
N VAL A 147 5.87 2.72 9.59
CA VAL A 147 4.86 2.32 10.60
C VAL A 147 3.49 2.22 9.94
N VAL A 148 2.58 3.15 10.18
CA VAL A 148 1.31 3.34 9.47
C VAL A 148 1.34 4.70 8.78
N THR A 149 1.10 4.71 7.47
CA THR A 149 1.13 5.94 6.67
C THR A 149 -0.15 6.07 5.86
N PRO A 150 -0.97 7.10 6.12
CA PRO A 150 -2.20 7.34 5.39
C PRO A 150 -1.96 7.54 3.90
N ILE A 151 -2.94 7.15 3.08
CA ILE A 151 -2.97 7.43 1.64
C ILE A 151 -4.06 8.47 1.39
N GLY A 152 -3.69 9.58 0.75
CA GLY A 152 -4.60 10.71 0.47
C GLY A 152 -5.23 10.66 -0.90
N SER A 153 -4.51 10.13 -1.90
CA SER A 153 -5.04 10.02 -3.26
C SER A 153 -4.27 9.01 -4.10
N PHE A 154 -4.93 8.59 -5.18
CA PHE A 154 -4.39 7.74 -6.23
C PHE A 154 -4.42 8.50 -7.56
N LEU A 155 -3.32 8.45 -8.30
CA LEU A 155 -3.22 8.93 -9.66
C LEU A 155 -3.23 7.72 -10.61
N ASP A 156 -4.35 7.48 -11.28
CA ASP A 156 -4.52 6.40 -12.26
C ASP A 156 -4.58 6.98 -13.68
N GLY A 157 -3.57 6.74 -14.48
CA GLY A 157 -3.37 7.51 -15.69
C GLY A 157 -3.30 9.00 -15.36
N ASP A 158 -4.19 9.81 -15.91
CA ASP A 158 -4.31 11.24 -15.62
C ASP A 158 -5.47 11.58 -14.67
N THR A 159 -6.13 10.56 -14.14
CA THR A 159 -7.27 10.72 -13.23
C THR A 159 -6.82 10.64 -11.78
N GLU A 160 -7.12 11.65 -10.98
CA GLU A 160 -6.89 11.63 -9.55
C GLU A 160 -8.15 11.17 -8.80
N VAL A 161 -7.98 10.20 -7.91
CA VAL A 161 -9.02 9.69 -7.01
C VAL A 161 -8.60 10.01 -5.58
N LYS A 162 -9.38 10.83 -4.88
CA LYS A 162 -9.08 11.26 -3.50
C LYS A 162 -9.77 10.39 -2.49
N VAL A 163 -9.04 10.02 -1.44
CA VAL A 163 -9.57 9.31 -0.28
C VAL A 163 -10.39 10.29 0.56
N CYS A 164 -11.56 9.86 1.04
CA CYS A 164 -12.49 10.72 1.77
C CYS A 164 -11.93 11.14 3.14
N GLU A 165 -11.37 10.18 3.87
CA GLU A 165 -10.85 10.37 5.23
C GLU A 165 -9.40 9.88 5.31
N PRO A 166 -8.44 10.57 4.66
CA PRO A 166 -7.06 10.09 4.56
C PRO A 166 -6.35 9.96 5.92
N THR A 167 -6.77 10.76 6.91
CA THR A 167 -6.30 10.66 8.30
C THR A 167 -7.46 10.30 9.22
N GLY A 168 -8.26 9.34 8.81
CA GLY A 168 -9.42 8.89 9.55
C GLY A 168 -9.05 8.27 10.90
N LYS A 169 -10.03 8.17 11.75
CA LYS A 169 -9.86 7.74 13.15
C LYS A 169 -9.19 6.37 13.23
N THR A 170 -9.64 5.42 12.42
CA THR A 170 -9.15 4.05 12.44
C THR A 170 -7.66 3.97 12.09
N THR A 171 -7.26 4.63 11.01
CA THR A 171 -5.85 4.69 10.58
C THR A 171 -4.94 5.32 11.64
N MET A 172 -5.46 6.25 12.44
CA MET A 172 -4.67 6.94 13.48
C MET A 172 -4.67 6.21 14.82
N GLU A 173 -5.58 5.26 15.04
CA GLU A 173 -5.64 4.41 16.24
C GLU A 173 -4.81 3.12 16.10
N ILE A 174 -4.57 2.66 14.89
CA ILE A 174 -3.67 1.53 14.57
C ILE A 174 -2.21 1.95 14.83
#